data_afa9dc4a97b18bbc0855572375693254
#
_entry.id   afa9dc4a97b18bbc0855572375693254
#
_cell.length_a   1.000
_cell.length_b   1.000
_cell.length_c   1.000
_cell.angle_alpha   90.00
_cell.angle_beta   90.00
_cell.angle_gamma   90.00
#
_symmetry.space_group_name_H-M   'P 1'
#
loop_
_entity.id
_entity.type
_entity.pdbx_description
1 polymer ?
#
loop_
_entity_poly.entity_id
_entity_poly.type
_entity_poly.pdbx_seq_one_letter_code
_entity_poly.pdbx_strand_id
1 'polypeptide(L)'
;MTVKEIIETELNIPVLNEPAPLIPACATCIDYYTTSGLNGDGAGQEWVSSYEVDLWYRKRMALEEAVKKLLKAIGLPEYSIPLVEKSCDPAAKLWRAIIKFEKMEGDIFD
;
A
#
# COMPACT_ATOMS: atom_id res chain seq x y z
N MET A 1 -10.35 -4.16 7.80
CA MET A 1 -8.94 -4.60 7.63
C MET A 1 -8.03 -3.42 7.41
N THR A 2 -6.90 -3.43 8.05
CA THR A 2 -5.86 -2.43 7.76
C THR A 2 -5.17 -2.78 6.43
N VAL A 3 -4.48 -1.81 5.84
CA VAL A 3 -3.72 -2.05 4.60
C VAL A 3 -2.67 -3.14 4.81
N LYS A 4 -2.00 -3.12 5.97
CA LYS A 4 -1.02 -4.14 6.31
C LYS A 4 -1.64 -5.54 6.34
N GLU A 5 -2.82 -5.66 6.94
CA GLU A 5 -3.53 -6.94 7.01
C GLU A 5 -3.96 -7.43 5.62
N ILE A 6 -4.37 -6.50 4.74
CA ILE A 6 -4.71 -6.83 3.36
C ILE A 6 -3.50 -7.42 2.65
N ILE A 7 -2.34 -6.80 2.79
CA ILE A 7 -1.11 -7.28 2.15
C ILE A 7 -0.75 -8.67 2.67
N GLU A 8 -0.77 -8.85 3.98
CA GLU A 8 -0.41 -10.13 4.59
C GLU A 8 -1.37 -11.24 4.17
N THR A 9 -2.66 -10.92 4.08
CA THR A 9 -3.67 -11.91 3.72
C THR A 9 -3.68 -12.24 2.23
N GLU A 10 -3.66 -11.20 1.39
CA GLU A 10 -3.81 -11.39 -0.05
C GLU A 10 -2.52 -11.84 -0.73
N LEU A 11 -1.38 -11.36 -0.27
CA LEU A 11 -0.10 -11.68 -0.87
C LEU A 11 0.68 -12.75 -0.13
N ASN A 12 0.27 -13.05 1.09
CA ASN A 12 0.92 -14.05 1.94
C ASN A 12 2.42 -13.81 2.09
N ILE A 13 2.80 -12.56 2.32
CA ILE A 13 4.18 -12.15 2.53
C ILE A 13 4.27 -11.29 3.79
N PRO A 14 5.43 -11.24 4.44
CA PRO A 14 5.59 -10.40 5.62
C PRO A 14 5.61 -8.92 5.25
N VAL A 15 5.05 -8.09 6.11
CA VAL A 15 5.10 -6.65 6.00
C VAL A 15 6.04 -6.14 7.08
N LEU A 16 7.11 -5.46 6.66
CA LEU A 16 8.11 -4.96 7.57
C LEU A 16 7.75 -3.56 8.04
N ASN A 17 7.83 -3.32 9.32
CA ASN A 17 7.49 -2.03 9.92
C ASN A 17 8.70 -1.15 10.18
N GLU A 18 9.89 -1.72 10.16
CA GLU A 18 11.13 -1.03 10.49
C GLU A 18 12.18 -1.31 9.44
N PRO A 19 13.19 -0.43 9.29
CA PRO A 19 14.30 -0.73 8.41
C PRO A 19 14.99 -2.01 8.85
N ALA A 20 14.95 -3.00 7.98
CA ALA A 20 15.56 -4.30 8.21
C ALA A 20 16.09 -4.80 6.89
N PRO A 21 17.01 -5.77 6.90
CA PRO A 21 17.43 -6.39 5.66
C PRO A 21 16.24 -6.98 4.94
N LEU A 22 16.10 -6.64 3.65
CA LEU A 22 14.98 -7.10 2.87
C LEU A 22 15.19 -8.54 2.45
N ILE A 23 14.28 -9.40 2.87
CA ILE A 23 14.26 -10.80 2.46
C ILE A 23 13.06 -11.00 1.57
N PRO A 24 13.24 -11.05 0.26
CA PRO A 24 12.11 -11.24 -0.65
C PRO A 24 11.51 -12.65 -0.51
N ALA A 25 10.23 -12.83 -0.68
CA ALA A 25 9.28 -11.73 -0.96
C ALA A 25 8.84 -11.04 0.32
N CYS A 26 8.77 -9.74 0.28
CA CYS A 26 8.34 -8.96 1.45
C CYS A 26 7.75 -7.63 0.98
N ALA A 27 7.13 -6.93 1.92
CA ALA A 27 6.56 -5.61 1.66
C ALA A 27 6.88 -4.67 2.80
N THR A 28 6.89 -3.38 2.49
CA THR A 28 6.84 -2.34 3.51
C THR A 28 5.59 -1.51 3.27
N CYS A 29 4.97 -1.05 4.33
CA CYS A 29 3.75 -0.25 4.24
C CYS A 29 3.91 0.97 5.14
N ILE A 30 3.80 2.14 4.55
CA ILE A 30 3.94 3.40 5.28
C ILE A 30 2.66 4.19 5.15
N ASP A 31 2.11 4.59 6.30
CA ASP A 31 1.04 5.57 6.36
C ASP A 31 1.73 6.88 6.68
N TYR A 32 2.02 7.68 5.66
CA TYR A 32 2.92 8.80 5.85
C TYR A 32 2.23 10.10 6.21
N TYR A 33 0.93 10.25 6.01
CA TYR A 33 0.19 11.35 6.65
C TYR A 33 -1.33 11.13 6.53
N THR A 34 -2.05 11.76 7.46
CA THR A 34 -3.51 11.75 7.46
C THR A 34 -3.99 13.20 7.49
N THR A 35 -4.91 13.54 6.60
CA THR A 35 -5.46 14.88 6.54
C THR A 35 -6.99 14.82 6.49
N SER A 36 -7.65 15.93 6.83
CA SER A 36 -9.07 16.00 6.61
C SER A 36 -9.33 16.09 5.11
N GLY A 37 -10.17 15.22 4.60
CA GLY A 37 -10.41 15.12 3.19
C GLY A 37 -11.21 16.27 2.65
N LEU A 38 -12.47 16.30 2.90
CA LEU A 38 -13.32 17.33 2.45
C LEU A 38 -13.68 18.22 3.54
N ASN A 39 -13.49 19.47 3.25
CA ASN A 39 -13.81 20.43 4.16
C ASN A 39 -15.16 20.89 4.14
N GLY A 40 -16.10 20.23 3.96
CA GLY A 40 -17.37 20.71 3.95
C GLY A 40 -17.54 21.83 4.95
N ASP A 41 -18.53 22.03 5.52
CA ASP A 41 -18.85 23.08 6.41
C ASP A 41 -18.61 22.70 7.84
N GLY A 42 -17.65 21.83 8.05
CA GLY A 42 -17.25 21.45 9.40
C GLY A 42 -18.05 20.34 10.02
N ALA A 43 -19.08 19.89 9.38
CA ALA A 43 -19.85 18.76 9.86
C ALA A 43 -19.48 17.51 9.09
N GLY A 44 -19.26 16.40 9.76
CA GLY A 44 -18.98 15.14 9.09
C GLY A 44 -17.67 15.13 8.32
N GLN A 45 -16.62 15.57 8.95
CA GLN A 45 -15.31 15.60 8.31
C GLN A 45 -14.81 14.20 8.04
N GLU A 46 -14.42 13.94 6.80
CA GLU A 46 -13.81 12.70 6.42
C GLU A 46 -12.31 12.83 6.46
N TRP A 47 -11.64 11.80 6.94
CA TRP A 47 -10.19 11.78 7.03
C TRP A 47 -9.64 10.91 5.91
N VAL A 48 -8.53 11.36 5.35
CA VAL A 48 -7.85 10.66 4.27
C VAL A 48 -6.45 10.33 4.71
N SER A 49 -6.08 9.06 4.63
CA SER A 49 -4.73 8.60 4.92
C SER A 49 -4.03 8.29 3.62
N SER A 50 -2.79 8.73 3.51
CA SER A 50 -1.96 8.46 2.33
C SER A 50 -0.99 7.34 2.64
N TYR A 51 -1.00 6.31 1.80
CA TYR A 51 -0.19 5.13 1.98
C TYR A 51 0.82 4.95 0.86
N GLU A 52 1.97 4.41 1.20
CA GLU A 52 2.92 3.92 0.23
C GLU A 52 3.22 2.46 0.59
N VAL A 53 3.01 1.59 -0.36
CA VAL A 53 3.33 0.17 -0.23
C VAL A 53 4.44 -0.16 -1.21
N ASP A 54 5.54 -0.72 -0.72
CA ASP A 54 6.61 -1.19 -1.56
C ASP A 54 6.62 -2.71 -1.51
N LEU A 55 6.61 -3.33 -2.68
CA LEU A 55 6.68 -4.78 -2.81
C LEU A 55 8.04 -5.17 -3.38
N TRP A 56 8.66 -6.20 -2.83
CA TRP A 56 9.98 -6.66 -3.23
C TRP A 56 9.94 -8.14 -3.55
N TYR A 57 10.30 -8.48 -4.78
CA TYR A 57 10.29 -9.86 -5.26
C TYR A 57 11.55 -10.15 -6.06
N ARG A 58 11.96 -11.41 -6.10
CA ARG A 58 13.11 -11.81 -6.90
C ARG A 58 12.77 -12.01 -8.35
N LYS A 59 11.51 -12.30 -8.66
CA LYS A 59 11.04 -12.57 -10.02
C LYS A 59 10.02 -11.56 -10.45
N ARG A 60 10.17 -11.07 -11.68
CA ARG A 60 9.25 -10.10 -12.25
C ARG A 60 7.81 -10.61 -12.27
N MET A 61 7.60 -11.87 -12.67
CA MET A 61 6.25 -12.40 -12.78
C MET A 61 5.56 -12.49 -11.42
N ALA A 62 6.32 -12.83 -10.38
CA ALA A 62 5.79 -12.86 -9.03
C ALA A 62 5.39 -11.46 -8.57
N LEU A 63 6.19 -10.45 -8.89
CA LEU A 63 5.86 -9.06 -8.60
C LEU A 63 4.59 -8.63 -9.33
N GLU A 64 4.47 -8.95 -10.60
CA GLU A 64 3.30 -8.57 -11.40
C GLU A 64 2.02 -9.20 -10.86
N GLU A 65 2.08 -10.47 -10.45
CA GLU A 65 0.95 -11.14 -9.83
C GLU A 65 0.56 -10.49 -8.50
N ALA A 66 1.56 -10.15 -7.69
CA ALA A 66 1.33 -9.50 -6.40
C ALA A 66 0.67 -8.14 -6.58
N VAL A 67 1.15 -7.35 -7.55
CA VAL A 67 0.55 -6.04 -7.85
C VAL A 67 -0.90 -6.20 -8.24
N LYS A 68 -1.21 -7.15 -9.11
CA LYS A 68 -2.60 -7.41 -9.52
C LYS A 68 -3.50 -7.76 -8.34
N LYS A 69 -3.04 -8.64 -7.47
CA LYS A 69 -3.80 -9.04 -6.28
C LYS A 69 -4.06 -7.86 -5.36
N LEU A 70 -3.03 -7.06 -5.12
CA LEU A 70 -3.16 -5.90 -4.24
C LEU A 70 -4.11 -4.86 -4.82
N LEU A 71 -3.98 -4.54 -6.12
CA LEU A 71 -4.86 -3.58 -6.78
C LEU A 71 -6.31 -4.02 -6.73
N LYS A 72 -6.56 -5.31 -6.87
CA LYS A 72 -7.91 -5.85 -6.77
C LYS A 72 -8.45 -5.71 -5.33
N ALA A 73 -7.61 -5.97 -4.35
CA ALA A 73 -8.02 -5.89 -2.94
C ALA A 73 -8.29 -4.46 -2.50
N ILE A 74 -7.57 -3.47 -3.04
CA ILE A 74 -7.77 -2.07 -2.70
C ILE A 74 -8.64 -1.33 -3.73
N GLY A 75 -9.32 -2.07 -4.60
CA GLY A 75 -10.24 -1.48 -5.57
C GLY A 75 -11.62 -1.15 -5.02
N LEU A 76 -11.72 -0.94 -3.72
CA LEU A 76 -12.98 -0.62 -3.04
C LEU A 76 -13.22 0.89 -3.06
N PRO A 77 -14.49 1.32 -2.89
CA PRO A 77 -14.81 2.76 -2.99
C PRO A 77 -14.06 3.67 -2.04
N GLU A 78 -13.61 3.16 -0.89
CA GLU A 78 -12.89 3.98 0.08
C GLU A 78 -11.45 4.28 -0.31
N TYR A 79 -10.95 3.66 -1.38
CA TYR A 79 -9.58 3.90 -1.82
C TYR A 79 -9.56 4.73 -3.10
N SER A 80 -8.54 5.56 -3.24
CA SER A 80 -8.31 6.29 -4.48
C SER A 80 -7.71 5.36 -5.53
N ILE A 81 -7.67 5.84 -6.78
CA ILE A 81 -6.98 5.12 -7.84
C ILE A 81 -5.49 5.09 -7.53
N PRO A 82 -4.88 3.91 -7.42
CA PRO A 82 -3.47 3.82 -7.05
C PRO A 82 -2.54 4.21 -8.18
N LEU A 83 -1.41 4.81 -7.80
CA LEU A 83 -0.30 5.06 -8.70
C LEU A 83 0.71 3.94 -8.49
N VAL A 84 1.12 3.29 -9.56
CA VAL A 84 2.05 2.16 -9.48
C VAL A 84 3.31 2.49 -10.27
N GLU A 85 4.46 2.36 -9.62
CA GLU A 85 5.75 2.47 -10.27
C GLU A 85 6.51 1.16 -10.07
N LYS A 86 7.16 0.67 -11.12
CA LYS A 86 7.93 -0.56 -11.06
C LYS A 86 9.37 -0.27 -11.43
N SER A 87 10.29 -0.94 -10.75
CA SER A 87 11.71 -0.80 -11.02
C SER A 87 12.43 -2.11 -10.77
N CYS A 88 13.66 -2.20 -11.27
CA CYS A 88 14.51 -3.36 -11.06
C CYS A 88 15.83 -2.86 -10.51
N ASP A 89 16.31 -3.52 -9.47
CA ASP A 89 17.67 -3.31 -8.97
C ASP A 89 18.54 -4.44 -9.49
N PRO A 90 19.33 -4.24 -10.54
CA PRO A 90 20.13 -5.32 -11.11
C PRO A 90 21.22 -5.83 -10.17
N ALA A 91 21.75 -4.94 -9.33
CA ALA A 91 22.82 -5.33 -8.39
C ALA A 91 22.28 -6.26 -7.31
N ALA A 92 21.10 -5.96 -6.77
CA ALA A 92 20.47 -6.78 -5.76
C ALA A 92 19.64 -7.92 -6.36
N LYS A 93 19.41 -7.89 -7.68
CA LYS A 93 18.56 -8.85 -8.39
C LYS A 93 17.16 -8.87 -7.81
N LEU A 94 16.60 -7.69 -7.58
CA LEU A 94 15.28 -7.51 -7.01
C LEU A 94 14.40 -6.70 -7.92
N TRP A 95 13.12 -7.06 -7.94
CA TRP A 95 12.08 -6.30 -8.59
C TRP A 95 11.26 -5.59 -7.52
N ARG A 96 10.99 -4.32 -7.75
CA ARG A 96 10.27 -3.48 -6.79
C ARG A 96 9.07 -2.84 -7.44
N ALA A 97 7.96 -2.82 -6.72
CA ALA A 97 6.81 -2.01 -7.09
C ALA A 97 6.51 -1.06 -5.95
N ILE A 98 6.31 0.21 -6.28
CA ILE A 98 5.88 1.23 -5.32
C ILE A 98 4.44 1.57 -5.67
N ILE A 99 3.54 1.39 -4.73
CA ILE A 99 2.11 1.62 -4.92
C ILE A 99 1.68 2.70 -3.94
N LYS A 100 1.24 3.84 -4.48
CA LYS A 100 0.78 4.96 -3.67
C LYS A 100 -0.71 5.15 -3.86
N PHE A 101 -1.43 5.29 -2.78
CA PHE A 101 -2.86 5.50 -2.81
C PHE A 101 -3.33 6.19 -1.54
N GLU A 102 -4.58 6.64 -1.57
CA GLU A 102 -5.20 7.24 -0.41
C GLU A 102 -6.40 6.40 0.00
N LYS A 103 -6.69 6.40 1.28
CA LYS A 103 -7.85 5.70 1.82
C LYS A 103 -8.69 6.70 2.60
N MET A 104 -9.99 6.69 2.34
CA MET A 104 -10.92 7.47 3.15
C MET A 104 -11.19 6.69 4.42
N GLU A 105 -10.78 7.26 5.54
CA GLU A 105 -10.90 6.59 6.83
C GLU A 105 -12.25 6.83 7.50
N GLY A 106 -13.07 7.68 6.90
CA GLY A 106 -14.32 8.07 7.51
C GLY A 106 -14.13 9.04 8.66
N ASP A 107 -15.04 9.04 9.61
CA ASP A 107 -14.93 9.92 10.77
C ASP A 107 -14.14 9.18 11.84
N ILE A 108 -12.91 9.62 12.06
CA ILE A 108 -12.04 8.94 13.01
C ILE A 108 -12.40 9.22 14.46
N PHE A 109 -13.36 10.12 14.69
CA PHE A 109 -13.81 10.42 16.05
C PHE A 109 -15.09 9.69 16.42
N ASP A 110 -15.57 8.87 15.57
CA ASP A 110 -16.74 8.05 15.88
C ASP A 110 -16.40 6.87 16.77
#